data_d6f11cbea9dfe7cfc9f01b9d1fa22d3c
#
_entry.id   d6f11cbea9dfe7cfc9f01b9d1fa22d3c
#
_cell.length_a   1.000
_cell.length_b   1.000
_cell.length_c   1.000
_cell.angle_alpha   90.00
_cell.angle_beta   90.00
_cell.angle_gamma   90.00
#
_symmetry.space_group_name_H-M   'P 1'
#
loop_
_entity.id
_entity.type
_entity.pdbx_description
1 polymer ?
#
loop_
_entity_poly.entity_id
_entity_poly.type
_entity_poly.pdbx_seq_one_letter_code
_entity_poly.pdbx_strand_id
1 'polypeptide(L)'
;YEGIVLGQYQSRVLDMATAMATLTNRGLLHPTHFVEKIVDANGEVLYQVDTDYTERRVAEQVADNVIQAMQGVVGYSNATLAGGRPSAAKTGTAQMGDTGNNKDAWMVGSTPQLAVAVWVGTADNTSPIFNEWGGNMFGSNTPAKIWKDVLDTELEGEEFENFAEASPVYWGVSPYSGGTSMGGYYSSPSTTYSSGS
;
A
#
# COMPACT_ATOMS: atom_id res chain seq x y z
N TYR A 1 3.52 18.57 -14.15
CA TYR A 1 2.65 18.75 -12.97
C TYR A 1 3.42 18.23 -11.75
N GLU A 2 4.11 19.13 -11.06
CA GLU A 2 5.09 18.81 -10.00
C GLU A 2 4.45 18.16 -8.76
N GLY A 3 3.19 18.50 -8.47
CA GLY A 3 2.47 18.00 -7.30
C GLY A 3 2.10 16.50 -7.33
N ILE A 4 2.23 15.81 -8.46
CA ILE A 4 1.89 14.39 -8.56
C ILE A 4 2.79 13.53 -7.67
N VAL A 5 4.05 13.92 -7.50
CA VAL A 5 5.03 13.19 -6.66
C VAL A 5 4.63 13.21 -5.18
N LEU A 6 3.94 14.27 -4.76
CA LEU A 6 3.45 14.45 -3.39
C LEU A 6 2.00 13.97 -3.21
N GLY A 7 1.36 13.45 -4.25
CA GLY A 7 -0.01 12.94 -4.17
C GLY A 7 -1.08 14.04 -4.00
N GLN A 8 -0.89 15.22 -4.58
CA GLN A 8 -1.81 16.36 -4.43
C GLN A 8 -3.13 16.22 -5.21
N TYR A 9 -3.26 15.20 -6.06
CA TYR A 9 -4.45 15.00 -6.88
C TYR A 9 -5.47 14.11 -6.18
N GLN A 10 -6.75 14.43 -6.42
CA GLN A 10 -7.85 13.64 -5.91
C GLN A 10 -7.84 12.23 -6.52
N SER A 11 -8.11 11.23 -5.69
CA SER A 11 -8.19 9.83 -6.08
C SER A 11 -9.38 9.17 -5.39
N ARG A 12 -10.01 8.20 -6.05
CA ARG A 12 -11.03 7.38 -5.41
C ARG A 12 -10.36 6.34 -4.50
N VAL A 13 -11.02 6.01 -3.39
CA VAL A 13 -10.51 4.99 -2.44
C VAL A 13 -10.29 3.65 -3.14
N LEU A 14 -11.25 3.26 -4.02
CA LEU A 14 -11.15 2.03 -4.80
C LEU A 14 -9.92 2.01 -5.73
N ASP A 15 -9.61 3.14 -6.37
CA ASP A 15 -8.44 3.22 -7.26
C ASP A 15 -7.13 3.05 -6.47
N MET A 16 -7.07 3.57 -5.24
CA MET A 16 -5.91 3.40 -4.36
C MET A 16 -5.77 1.95 -3.88
N ALA A 17 -6.87 1.28 -3.55
CA ALA A 17 -6.86 -0.14 -3.22
C ALA A 17 -6.42 -0.99 -4.42
N THR A 18 -6.94 -0.70 -5.62
CA THR A 18 -6.57 -1.38 -6.87
C THR A 18 -5.09 -1.16 -7.22
N ALA A 19 -4.58 0.05 -7.04
CA ALA A 19 -3.16 0.34 -7.26
C ALA A 19 -2.27 -0.46 -6.29
N MET A 20 -2.67 -0.55 -5.02
CA MET A 20 -1.95 -1.34 -4.03
C MET A 20 -2.02 -2.84 -4.35
N ALA A 21 -3.19 -3.36 -4.73
CA ALA A 21 -3.35 -4.74 -5.19
C ALA A 21 -2.47 -5.04 -6.40
N THR A 22 -2.36 -4.10 -7.35
CA THR A 22 -1.49 -4.23 -8.52
C THR A 22 -0.01 -4.34 -8.13
N LEU A 23 0.46 -3.51 -7.19
CA LEU A 23 1.84 -3.60 -6.68
C LEU A 23 2.07 -4.92 -5.95
N THR A 24 1.14 -5.34 -5.10
CA THR A 24 1.19 -6.61 -4.36
C THR A 24 1.21 -7.81 -5.29
N ASN A 25 0.45 -7.75 -6.38
CA ASN A 25 0.44 -8.76 -7.44
C ASN A 25 1.57 -8.54 -8.45
N ARG A 26 2.73 -8.10 -7.96
CA ARG A 26 3.96 -7.97 -8.74
C ARG A 26 3.80 -7.16 -10.02
N GLY A 27 2.95 -6.11 -9.97
CA GLY A 27 2.70 -5.19 -11.07
C GLY A 27 1.67 -5.65 -12.11
N LEU A 28 0.95 -6.73 -11.85
CA LEU A 28 -0.17 -7.21 -12.66
C LEU A 28 -1.49 -6.64 -12.13
N LEU A 29 -2.17 -5.88 -12.95
CA LEU A 29 -3.52 -5.36 -12.68
C LEU A 29 -4.55 -6.43 -13.04
N HIS A 30 -5.43 -6.76 -12.09
CA HIS A 30 -6.74 -7.36 -12.36
C HIS A 30 -7.78 -6.25 -12.35
N PRO A 31 -8.60 -6.09 -13.40
CA PRO A 31 -9.66 -5.09 -13.41
C PRO A 31 -10.65 -5.31 -12.27
N THR A 32 -10.96 -4.22 -11.56
CA THR A 32 -11.93 -4.26 -10.46
C THR A 32 -13.34 -4.53 -11.00
N HIS A 33 -14.06 -5.45 -10.38
CA HIS A 33 -15.44 -5.77 -10.69
C HIS A 33 -16.24 -6.02 -9.42
N PHE A 34 -17.56 -5.84 -9.49
CA PHE A 34 -18.50 -6.09 -8.39
C PHE A 34 -19.49 -7.23 -8.71
N VAL A 35 -19.52 -7.65 -9.98
CA VAL A 35 -20.37 -8.72 -10.46
C VAL A 35 -19.52 -9.73 -11.19
N GLU A 36 -19.44 -10.93 -10.68
CA GLU A 36 -18.70 -12.00 -11.33
C GLU A 36 -19.51 -12.69 -12.42
N LYS A 37 -20.82 -12.90 -12.14
CA LYS A 37 -21.68 -13.67 -13.03
C LYS A 37 -23.13 -13.23 -12.93
N ILE A 38 -23.82 -13.18 -14.06
CA ILE A 38 -25.27 -12.98 -14.15
C ILE A 38 -25.85 -14.18 -14.89
N VAL A 39 -26.88 -14.79 -14.33
CA VAL A 39 -27.65 -15.88 -14.97
C VAL A 39 -29.12 -15.51 -15.05
N ASP A 40 -29.81 -15.99 -16.07
CA ASP A 40 -31.26 -15.84 -16.18
C ASP A 40 -32.02 -16.86 -15.31
N ALA A 41 -33.38 -16.83 -15.37
CA ALA A 41 -34.23 -17.74 -14.61
C ALA A 41 -34.10 -19.21 -15.05
N ASN A 42 -33.56 -19.49 -16.23
CA ASN A 42 -33.33 -20.83 -16.79
C ASN A 42 -31.93 -21.36 -16.49
N GLY A 43 -31.07 -20.53 -15.87
CA GLY A 43 -29.68 -20.85 -15.58
C GLY A 43 -28.72 -20.52 -16.73
N GLU A 44 -29.16 -19.83 -17.79
CA GLU A 44 -28.30 -19.38 -18.88
C GLU A 44 -27.41 -18.22 -18.40
N VAL A 45 -26.12 -18.29 -18.74
CA VAL A 45 -25.14 -17.26 -18.37
C VAL A 45 -25.28 -16.07 -19.30
N LEU A 46 -25.77 -14.94 -18.76
CA LEU A 46 -25.90 -13.68 -19.50
C LEU A 46 -24.63 -12.84 -19.47
N TYR A 47 -23.83 -12.99 -18.39
CA TYR A 47 -22.56 -12.30 -18.20
C TYR A 47 -21.66 -13.13 -17.29
N GLN A 48 -20.39 -13.14 -17.58
CA GLN A 48 -19.36 -13.64 -16.68
C GLN A 48 -18.08 -12.84 -16.90
N VAL A 49 -17.48 -12.37 -15.79
CA VAL A 49 -16.19 -11.68 -15.86
C VAL A 49 -15.09 -12.68 -16.23
N ASP A 50 -14.13 -12.22 -17.01
CA ASP A 50 -12.89 -12.95 -17.24
C ASP A 50 -11.95 -12.69 -16.05
N THR A 51 -11.91 -13.64 -15.12
CA THR A 51 -11.07 -13.56 -13.92
C THR A 51 -9.58 -13.80 -14.22
N ASP A 52 -9.26 -14.37 -15.36
CA ASP A 52 -7.87 -14.67 -15.77
C ASP A 52 -7.22 -13.48 -16.48
N TYR A 53 -8.04 -12.49 -16.88
CA TYR A 53 -7.50 -11.31 -17.56
C TYR A 53 -6.64 -10.47 -16.60
N THR A 54 -5.39 -10.28 -16.99
CA THR A 54 -4.44 -9.42 -16.29
C THR A 54 -3.72 -8.50 -17.26
N GLU A 55 -3.31 -7.35 -16.76
CA GLU A 55 -2.51 -6.39 -17.52
C GLU A 55 -1.28 -5.97 -16.72
N ARG A 56 -0.08 -6.08 -17.31
CA ARG A 56 1.13 -5.58 -16.64
C ARG A 56 1.18 -4.06 -16.69
N ARG A 57 1.06 -3.44 -15.53
CA ARG A 57 1.14 -1.97 -15.35
C ARG A 57 2.48 -1.51 -14.80
N VAL A 58 3.14 -2.34 -14.01
CA VAL A 58 4.45 -2.05 -13.41
C VAL A 58 5.37 -3.24 -13.67
N ALA A 59 6.64 -2.97 -13.95
CA ALA A 59 7.62 -4.04 -14.05
C ALA A 59 7.71 -4.80 -12.71
N GLU A 60 7.77 -6.11 -12.75
CA GLU A 60 7.75 -7.00 -11.60
C GLU A 60 8.80 -6.61 -10.54
N GLN A 61 10.05 -6.46 -10.96
CA GLN A 61 11.14 -6.05 -10.09
C GLN A 61 10.88 -4.70 -9.40
N VAL A 62 10.23 -3.76 -10.10
CA VAL A 62 9.89 -2.45 -9.51
C VAL A 62 8.80 -2.60 -8.46
N ALA A 63 7.75 -3.37 -8.75
CA ALA A 63 6.66 -3.64 -7.81
C ALA A 63 7.18 -4.30 -6.53
N ASP A 64 7.99 -5.36 -6.65
CA ASP A 64 8.57 -6.08 -5.51
C ASP A 64 9.43 -5.15 -4.63
N ASN A 65 10.25 -4.28 -5.23
CA ASN A 65 11.06 -3.32 -4.48
C ASN A 65 10.22 -2.24 -3.79
N VAL A 66 9.13 -1.78 -4.41
CA VAL A 66 8.19 -0.84 -3.78
C VAL A 66 7.52 -1.49 -2.58
N ILE A 67 7.01 -2.71 -2.72
CA ILE A 67 6.41 -3.47 -1.61
C ILE A 67 7.42 -3.66 -0.48
N GLN A 68 8.64 -4.06 -0.77
CA GLN A 68 9.69 -4.22 0.25
C GLN A 68 9.93 -2.91 1.01
N ALA A 69 10.02 -1.77 0.31
CA ALA A 69 10.19 -0.48 0.95
C ALA A 69 9.00 -0.07 1.84
N MET A 70 7.78 -0.51 1.50
CA MET A 70 6.56 -0.19 2.22
C MET A 70 6.32 -1.06 3.47
N GLN A 71 6.97 -2.21 3.62
CA GLN A 71 6.80 -3.09 4.78
C GLN A 71 7.20 -2.40 6.09
N GLY A 72 8.24 -1.57 6.09
CA GLY A 72 8.69 -0.83 7.27
C GLY A 72 7.69 0.22 7.80
N VAL A 73 6.79 0.73 6.96
CA VAL A 73 5.84 1.79 7.33
C VAL A 73 4.80 1.32 8.34
N VAL A 74 4.43 0.05 8.30
CA VAL A 74 3.39 -0.55 9.16
C VAL A 74 3.77 -0.44 10.64
N GLY A 75 5.03 -0.75 10.98
CA GLY A 75 5.53 -0.62 12.36
C GLY A 75 5.56 0.83 12.84
N TYR A 76 6.02 1.76 12.00
CA TYR A 76 6.02 3.20 12.34
C TYR A 76 4.62 3.79 12.53
N SER A 77 3.61 3.18 11.92
CA SER A 77 2.22 3.64 11.99
C SER A 77 1.41 2.95 13.09
N ASN A 78 2.04 2.15 13.95
CA ASN A 78 1.38 1.32 14.97
C ASN A 78 0.28 0.41 14.39
N ALA A 79 0.44 -0.02 13.14
CA ALA A 79 -0.53 -0.80 12.38
C ALA A 79 -0.07 -2.24 12.12
N THR A 80 0.91 -2.74 12.89
CA THR A 80 1.36 -4.14 12.80
C THR A 80 0.18 -5.08 13.01
N LEU A 81 -0.06 -5.96 12.04
CA LEU A 81 -1.17 -6.91 12.04
C LEU A 81 -0.98 -8.00 13.10
N ALA A 82 -2.09 -8.64 13.48
CA ALA A 82 -2.10 -9.73 14.46
C ALA A 82 -1.11 -10.83 14.08
N GLY A 83 -0.42 -11.37 15.07
CA GLY A 83 0.60 -12.41 14.88
C GLY A 83 1.85 -11.97 14.10
N GLY A 84 1.97 -10.69 13.74
CA GLY A 84 3.07 -10.20 12.90
C GLY A 84 2.92 -10.57 11.43
N ARG A 85 1.69 -10.74 10.93
CA ARG A 85 1.37 -11.05 9.53
C ARG A 85 2.11 -10.10 8.59
N PRO A 86 2.80 -10.59 7.56
CA PRO A 86 3.50 -9.77 6.58
C PRO A 86 2.56 -8.76 5.92
N SER A 87 2.93 -7.49 5.95
CA SER A 87 2.11 -6.41 5.43
C SER A 87 2.96 -5.24 4.97
N ALA A 88 2.47 -4.51 3.98
CA ALA A 88 3.11 -3.33 3.41
C ALA A 88 2.10 -2.20 3.31
N ALA A 89 2.47 -0.98 3.67
CA ALA A 89 1.53 0.13 3.66
C ALA A 89 2.21 1.49 3.44
N LYS A 90 1.38 2.49 3.14
CA LYS A 90 1.78 3.90 3.06
C LYS A 90 0.69 4.78 3.65
N THR A 91 1.09 5.66 4.55
CA THR A 91 0.22 6.74 5.03
C THR A 91 0.22 7.90 4.06
N GLY A 92 -0.90 8.61 4.00
CA GLY A 92 -1.03 9.89 3.32
C GLY A 92 -1.69 10.91 4.23
N THR A 93 -1.29 12.17 4.11
CA THR A 93 -1.91 13.29 4.85
C THR A 93 -1.84 14.54 4.01
N ALA A 94 -2.98 15.15 3.73
CA ALA A 94 -3.05 16.41 3.01
C ALA A 94 -3.38 17.55 3.98
N GLN A 95 -2.54 18.58 3.97
CA GLN A 95 -2.74 19.78 4.77
C GLN A 95 -3.85 20.66 4.18
N MET A 96 -4.57 21.36 5.03
CA MET A 96 -5.60 22.32 4.66
C MET A 96 -4.98 23.72 4.49
N GLY A 97 -4.43 23.97 3.31
CA GLY A 97 -3.74 25.25 3.04
C GLY A 97 -2.69 25.57 4.11
N ASP A 98 -2.60 26.81 4.52
CA ASP A 98 -1.64 27.31 5.52
C ASP A 98 -2.22 27.31 6.96
N THR A 99 -3.29 26.55 7.20
CA THR A 99 -3.98 26.57 8.53
C THR A 99 -3.26 25.79 9.61
N GLY A 100 -2.29 24.95 9.24
CA GLY A 100 -1.65 24.00 10.14
C GLY A 100 -2.51 22.76 10.47
N ASN A 101 -3.73 22.68 9.94
CA ASN A 101 -4.64 21.54 10.09
C ASN A 101 -4.59 20.62 8.88
N ASN A 102 -5.05 19.40 9.03
CA ASN A 102 -5.17 18.42 7.95
C ASN A 102 -6.62 18.26 7.51
N LYS A 103 -6.84 17.96 6.24
CA LYS A 103 -8.18 17.75 5.64
C LYS A 103 -8.39 16.36 5.08
N ASP A 104 -7.31 15.64 4.76
CA ASP A 104 -7.33 14.26 4.28
C ASP A 104 -6.30 13.43 5.03
N ALA A 105 -6.69 12.24 5.43
CA ALA A 105 -5.80 11.26 6.02
C ALA A 105 -6.04 9.87 5.41
N TRP A 106 -4.98 9.21 4.99
CA TRP A 106 -5.02 7.96 4.26
C TRP A 106 -4.14 6.89 4.92
N MET A 107 -4.60 5.64 4.83
CA MET A 107 -3.78 4.45 4.96
C MET A 107 -4.11 3.52 3.81
N VAL A 108 -3.11 3.19 3.00
CA VAL A 108 -3.24 2.27 1.87
C VAL A 108 -2.19 1.20 2.03
N GLY A 109 -2.59 -0.06 1.97
CA GLY A 109 -1.65 -1.15 2.17
C GLY A 109 -2.26 -2.50 1.88
N SER A 110 -1.46 -3.54 2.03
CA SER A 110 -1.87 -4.93 1.76
C SER A 110 -1.11 -5.93 2.61
N THR A 111 -1.67 -7.12 2.68
CA THR A 111 -0.94 -8.38 2.81
C THR A 111 -0.77 -8.98 1.40
N PRO A 112 -0.05 -10.11 1.22
CA PRO A 112 -0.06 -10.81 -0.07
C PRO A 112 -1.47 -11.19 -0.56
N GLN A 113 -2.43 -11.39 0.37
CA GLN A 113 -3.76 -11.92 0.11
C GLN A 113 -4.82 -10.84 -0.12
N LEU A 114 -4.70 -9.66 0.51
CA LEU A 114 -5.74 -8.63 0.52
C LEU A 114 -5.16 -7.22 0.55
N ALA A 115 -5.68 -6.34 -0.31
CA ALA A 115 -5.34 -4.91 -0.33
C ALA A 115 -6.50 -4.06 0.19
N VAL A 116 -6.18 -3.10 1.05
CA VAL A 116 -7.14 -2.20 1.69
C VAL A 116 -6.68 -0.76 1.57
N ALA A 117 -7.59 0.14 1.25
CA ALA A 117 -7.39 1.58 1.31
C ALA A 117 -8.43 2.21 2.23
N VAL A 118 -7.98 3.07 3.13
CA VAL A 118 -8.83 3.83 4.05
C VAL A 118 -8.57 5.31 3.86
N TRP A 119 -9.64 6.07 3.72
CA TRP A 119 -9.64 7.52 3.70
C TRP A 119 -10.54 8.08 4.78
N VAL A 120 -10.04 9.07 5.49
CA VAL A 120 -10.80 9.88 6.44
C VAL A 120 -10.70 11.34 6.01
N GLY A 121 -11.85 11.96 5.83
CA GLY A 121 -11.98 13.34 5.38
C GLY A 121 -13.42 13.83 5.55
N THR A 122 -13.69 15.03 5.08
CA THR A 122 -15.04 15.60 5.04
C THR A 122 -15.63 15.55 3.63
N ALA A 123 -16.93 15.42 3.52
CA ALA A 123 -17.62 15.25 2.23
C ALA A 123 -17.35 16.39 1.23
N ASP A 124 -17.15 17.60 1.72
CA ASP A 124 -16.88 18.79 0.93
C ASP A 124 -15.38 19.14 0.84
N ASN A 125 -14.55 18.42 1.59
CA ASN A 125 -13.10 18.62 1.70
C ASN A 125 -12.70 20.08 2.07
N THR A 126 -13.56 20.78 2.80
CA THR A 126 -13.39 22.18 3.18
C THR A 126 -13.15 22.40 4.67
N SER A 127 -13.31 21.35 5.47
CA SER A 127 -13.16 21.40 6.92
C SER A 127 -11.98 20.56 7.41
N PRO A 128 -11.29 20.98 8.48
CA PRO A 128 -10.23 20.20 9.07
C PRO A 128 -10.75 18.93 9.73
N ILE A 129 -9.93 17.90 9.78
CA ILE A 129 -10.19 16.63 10.45
C ILE A 129 -9.32 16.48 11.69
N PHE A 130 -9.93 15.95 12.76
CA PHE A 130 -9.27 15.76 14.04
C PHE A 130 -9.35 14.30 14.49
N ASN A 131 -8.34 13.87 15.24
CA ASN A 131 -8.35 12.57 15.88
C ASN A 131 -9.24 12.59 17.14
N GLU A 132 -9.40 11.43 17.77
CA GLU A 132 -10.26 11.25 18.96
C GLU A 132 -9.85 12.09 20.18
N TRP A 133 -8.63 12.63 20.18
CA TRP A 133 -8.13 13.53 21.25
C TRP A 133 -8.18 15.02 20.88
N GLY A 134 -8.76 15.35 19.73
CA GLY A 134 -8.87 16.75 19.25
C GLY A 134 -7.60 17.29 18.59
N GLY A 135 -6.57 16.48 18.39
CA GLY A 135 -5.39 16.84 17.62
C GLY A 135 -5.59 16.58 16.11
N ASN A 136 -4.68 17.11 15.28
CA ASN A 136 -4.73 16.88 13.84
C ASN A 136 -4.77 15.39 13.51
N MET A 137 -5.63 15.02 12.55
CA MET A 137 -5.67 13.67 12.00
C MET A 137 -4.50 13.43 11.05
N PHE A 138 -3.81 12.32 11.23
CA PHE A 138 -2.78 11.81 10.32
C PHE A 138 -3.16 10.42 9.81
N GLY A 139 -2.57 9.98 8.70
CA GLY A 139 -2.79 8.63 8.19
C GLY A 139 -2.44 7.52 9.17
N SER A 140 -1.51 7.77 10.10
CA SER A 140 -1.11 6.84 11.17
C SER A 140 -2.05 6.80 12.38
N ASN A 141 -3.10 7.62 12.41
CA ASN A 141 -4.13 7.59 13.47
C ASN A 141 -5.30 6.68 13.06
N THR A 142 -6.52 7.24 13.01
CA THR A 142 -7.75 6.50 12.68
C THR A 142 -7.68 5.70 11.36
N PRO A 143 -7.13 6.24 10.24
CA PRO A 143 -6.99 5.43 9.02
C PRO A 143 -6.17 4.16 9.22
N ALA A 144 -5.03 4.25 9.91
CA ALA A 144 -4.18 3.09 10.18
C ALA A 144 -4.87 2.06 11.09
N LYS A 145 -5.62 2.54 12.09
CA LYS A 145 -6.41 1.67 12.97
C LYS A 145 -7.50 0.92 12.20
N ILE A 146 -8.30 1.63 11.39
CA ILE A 146 -9.36 1.00 10.57
C ILE A 146 -8.73 -0.01 9.59
N TRP A 147 -7.65 0.35 8.93
CA TRP A 147 -6.91 -0.52 8.00
C TRP A 147 -6.47 -1.81 8.69
N LYS A 148 -5.88 -1.69 9.89
CA LYS A 148 -5.47 -2.83 10.70
C LYS A 148 -6.67 -3.70 11.12
N ASP A 149 -7.72 -3.07 11.65
CA ASP A 149 -8.89 -3.79 12.16
C ASP A 149 -9.58 -4.58 11.04
N VAL A 150 -9.69 -4.01 9.84
CA VAL A 150 -10.23 -4.69 8.65
C VAL A 150 -9.38 -5.90 8.28
N LEU A 151 -8.07 -5.75 8.14
CA LEU A 151 -7.19 -6.85 7.74
C LEU A 151 -7.09 -7.95 8.80
N ASP A 152 -7.05 -7.57 10.07
CA ASP A 152 -7.02 -8.56 11.16
C ASP A 152 -8.33 -9.36 11.23
N THR A 153 -9.47 -8.73 10.91
CA THR A 153 -10.78 -9.40 10.90
C THR A 153 -10.95 -10.30 9.69
N GLU A 154 -10.68 -9.77 8.48
CA GLU A 154 -10.90 -10.50 7.23
C GLU A 154 -9.92 -11.68 7.03
N LEU A 155 -8.75 -11.60 7.65
CA LEU A 155 -7.71 -12.63 7.56
C LEU A 155 -7.58 -13.47 8.84
N GLU A 156 -8.56 -13.40 9.74
CA GLU A 156 -8.59 -14.24 10.94
C GLU A 156 -8.69 -15.71 10.55
N GLY A 157 -7.74 -16.53 11.01
CA GLY A 157 -7.67 -17.96 10.71
C GLY A 157 -7.01 -18.31 9.37
N GLU A 158 -6.72 -17.33 8.52
CA GLU A 158 -6.00 -17.54 7.27
C GLU A 158 -4.49 -17.75 7.52
N GLU A 159 -3.85 -18.60 6.73
CA GLU A 159 -2.40 -18.81 6.78
C GLU A 159 -1.63 -17.53 6.44
N PHE A 160 -0.43 -17.38 6.98
CA PHE A 160 0.44 -16.26 6.67
C PHE A 160 1.18 -16.52 5.36
N GLU A 161 1.01 -15.60 4.42
CA GLU A 161 1.78 -15.57 3.19
C GLU A 161 2.86 -14.49 3.23
N ASN A 162 3.95 -14.69 2.49
CA ASN A 162 5.03 -13.74 2.37
C ASN A 162 4.97 -13.05 1.01
N PHE A 163 5.38 -11.78 0.97
CA PHE A 163 5.62 -11.10 -0.29
C PHE A 163 6.79 -11.73 -1.03
N ALA A 164 6.80 -11.58 -2.36
CA ALA A 164 7.95 -11.97 -3.16
C ALA A 164 9.21 -11.20 -2.73
N GLU A 165 10.34 -11.87 -2.76
CA GLU A 165 11.62 -11.22 -2.47
C GLU A 165 11.97 -10.21 -3.57
N ALA A 166 12.35 -9.00 -3.17
CA ALA A 166 12.77 -7.98 -4.11
C ALA A 166 14.18 -8.27 -4.63
N SER A 167 14.34 -8.26 -5.95
CA SER A 167 15.65 -8.34 -6.58
C SER A 167 16.33 -6.97 -6.55
N PRO A 168 17.66 -6.91 -6.39
CA PRO A 168 18.38 -5.64 -6.42
C PRO A 168 18.12 -4.86 -7.72
N VAL A 169 17.81 -3.57 -7.60
CA VAL A 169 17.73 -2.67 -8.75
C VAL A 169 19.07 -2.01 -8.93
N TYR A 170 19.72 -2.28 -10.05
CA TYR A 170 20.94 -1.58 -10.41
C TYR A 170 20.57 -0.23 -11.03
N TRP A 171 20.73 0.83 -10.26
CA TRP A 171 20.64 2.18 -10.80
C TRP A 171 21.89 2.41 -11.66
N GLY A 172 21.70 2.65 -12.95
CA GLY A 172 22.78 3.10 -13.81
C GLY A 172 23.44 4.35 -13.21
N VAL A 173 24.74 4.50 -13.41
CA VAL A 173 25.45 5.70 -12.95
C VAL A 173 24.76 6.93 -13.52
N SER A 174 24.24 7.79 -12.63
CA SER A 174 23.64 9.05 -13.06
C SER A 174 24.69 9.86 -13.85
N PRO A 175 24.40 10.31 -15.08
CA PRO A 175 25.35 11.17 -15.82
C PRO A 175 25.59 12.52 -15.12
N TYR A 176 24.83 12.83 -14.05
CA TYR A 176 24.98 14.00 -13.19
C TYR A 176 25.70 13.73 -11.87
N SER A 177 26.21 12.53 -11.62
CA SER A 177 27.01 12.26 -10.42
C SER A 177 28.40 12.84 -10.58
N GLY A 178 28.54 14.15 -10.50
CA GLY A 178 29.78 14.79 -10.08
C GLY A 178 30.07 14.34 -8.65
N GLY A 179 30.73 13.22 -8.50
CA GLY A 179 31.56 12.80 -7.38
C GLY A 179 31.03 12.97 -5.94
N THR A 180 29.86 12.43 -5.59
CA THR A 180 29.59 11.97 -4.23
C THR A 180 28.71 10.72 -4.31
N SER A 181 29.30 9.56 -4.03
CA SER A 181 28.62 8.30 -3.83
C SER A 181 27.62 8.46 -2.69
N MET A 182 26.32 8.51 -3.00
CA MET A 182 25.30 8.23 -2.02
C MET A 182 25.35 6.73 -1.75
N GLY A 183 26.07 6.35 -0.70
CA GLY A 183 26.13 4.99 -0.21
C GLY A 183 24.74 4.51 0.14
N GLY A 184 24.23 3.52 -0.62
CA GLY A 184 23.03 2.82 -0.26
C GLY A 184 23.22 2.13 1.09
N TYR A 185 22.30 2.36 2.01
CA TYR A 185 22.21 1.58 3.23
C TYR A 185 21.74 0.17 2.85
N TYR A 186 22.69 -0.72 2.64
CA TYR A 186 22.42 -2.15 2.63
C TYR A 186 22.81 -2.71 4.00
N SER A 187 21.88 -3.33 4.68
CA SER A 187 22.16 -4.22 5.79
C SER A 187 23.01 -5.37 5.28
N SER A 188 24.24 -5.46 5.76
CA SER A 188 25.11 -6.61 5.51
C SER A 188 24.44 -7.88 6.07
N PRO A 189 24.55 -9.02 5.36
CA PRO A 189 24.13 -10.30 5.92
C PRO A 189 24.99 -10.59 7.16
N SER A 190 24.33 -10.96 8.25
CA SER A 190 24.97 -11.38 9.49
C SER A 190 25.84 -12.61 9.25
N THR A 191 27.13 -12.45 9.18
CA THR A 191 28.08 -13.58 9.26
C THR A 191 28.06 -14.13 10.69
N THR A 192 27.45 -15.29 10.87
CA THR A 192 27.61 -16.09 12.07
C THR A 192 29.06 -16.56 12.16
N TYR A 193 29.82 -15.99 13.08
CA TYR A 193 31.08 -16.58 13.49
C TYR A 193 30.82 -17.83 14.31
N SER A 194 31.15 -19.00 13.77
CA SER A 194 31.31 -20.25 14.50
C SER A 194 32.63 -20.17 15.25
N SER A 195 32.59 -20.06 16.57
CA SER A 195 33.75 -20.26 17.44
C SER A 195 34.01 -21.76 17.55
N GLY A 196 34.96 -22.27 16.79
CA GLY A 196 35.60 -23.55 17.05
C GLY A 196 36.71 -23.36 18.06
N SER A 197 36.60 -24.04 19.15
CA SER A 197 37.68 -24.37 20.07
C SER A 197 38.18 -25.76 19.81
#